data_1b7e8ce033b6d76dc67fc826326b2a5d
#
_entry.id   1b7e8ce033b6d76dc67fc826326b2a5d
#
_cell.length_a   1.000
_cell.length_b   1.000
_cell.length_c   1.000
_cell.angle_alpha   90.00
_cell.angle_beta   90.00
_cell.angle_gamma   90.00
#
_symmetry.space_group_name_H-M   'P 1'
#
loop_
_entity.id
_entity.type
_entity.pdbx_description
1 polymer ?
#
loop_
_entity_poly.entity_id
_entity_poly.type
_entity_poly.pdbx_seq_one_letter_code
_entity_poly.pdbx_strand_id
1 'polypeptide(L)'
;MEKICYTIGEVARELGENTSTVRFWSDSFPKFIRPTRNAKGNRIFSPEDIDTLRLIQFLLKTERLTIEGTTKRLLEDRKGAERKYRVVESLLSIRDQLAEISKNI
;
A
#
# COMPACT_ATOMS: atom_id res chain seq x y z
N MET A 1 -1.58 4.06 -21.76
CA MET A 1 -1.62 2.61 -21.44
C MET A 1 -1.28 2.40 -19.98
N GLU A 2 -2.12 1.69 -19.26
CA GLU A 2 -1.84 1.41 -17.86
C GLU A 2 -0.67 0.43 -17.74
N LYS A 3 0.19 0.69 -16.78
CA LYS A 3 1.32 -0.19 -16.49
C LYS A 3 0.80 -1.39 -15.70
N ILE A 4 1.15 -2.59 -16.15
CA ILE A 4 0.69 -3.83 -15.52
C ILE A 4 1.79 -4.55 -14.73
N CYS A 5 3.04 -4.08 -14.84
CA CYS A 5 4.19 -4.66 -14.14
C CYS A 5 5.01 -3.55 -13.50
N TYR A 6 5.37 -3.73 -12.24
CA TYR A 6 6.11 -2.75 -11.47
C TYR A 6 7.32 -3.40 -10.81
N THR A 7 8.47 -2.71 -10.89
CA THR A 7 9.66 -3.13 -10.14
C THR A 7 9.52 -2.71 -8.68
N ILE A 8 10.35 -3.27 -7.80
CA ILE A 8 10.32 -2.92 -6.38
C ILE A 8 10.64 -1.43 -6.18
N GLY A 9 11.53 -0.86 -6.99
CA GLY A 9 11.84 0.57 -6.93
C GLY A 9 10.65 1.45 -7.28
N GLU A 10 9.89 1.03 -8.31
CA GLU A 10 8.68 1.75 -8.71
C GLU A 10 7.60 1.67 -7.64
N VAL A 11 7.41 0.49 -7.03
CA VAL A 11 6.45 0.29 -5.94
C VAL A 11 6.83 1.16 -4.74
N ALA A 12 8.12 1.16 -4.37
CA ALA A 12 8.61 1.98 -3.25
C ALA A 12 8.32 3.46 -3.49
N ARG A 13 8.52 3.93 -4.71
CA ARG A 13 8.24 5.32 -5.09
C ARG A 13 6.74 5.62 -4.97
N GLU A 14 5.89 4.73 -5.47
CA GLU A 14 4.44 4.90 -5.39
C GLU A 14 3.94 4.97 -3.95
N LEU A 15 4.55 4.19 -3.05
CA LEU A 15 4.15 4.14 -1.64
C LEU A 15 4.87 5.19 -0.78
N GLY A 16 5.90 5.83 -1.30
CA GLY A 16 6.73 6.75 -0.52
C GLY A 16 7.55 6.02 0.53
N GLU A 17 8.01 4.79 0.21
CA GLU A 17 8.77 3.95 1.13
C GLU A 17 10.12 3.57 0.52
N ASN A 18 11.02 2.99 1.35
CA ASN A 18 12.27 2.43 0.85
C ASN A 18 12.03 1.06 0.20
N THR A 19 12.92 0.66 -0.70
CA THR A 19 12.84 -0.68 -1.32
C THR A 19 12.97 -1.78 -0.28
N SER A 20 13.80 -1.58 0.76
CA SER A 20 13.94 -2.58 1.84
C SER A 20 12.65 -2.76 2.63
N THR A 21 11.89 -1.68 2.84
CA THR A 21 10.58 -1.75 3.51
C THR A 21 9.59 -2.53 2.66
N VAL A 22 9.53 -2.26 1.36
CA VAL A 22 8.63 -2.98 0.45
C VAL A 22 8.98 -4.47 0.41
N ARG A 23 10.28 -4.78 0.36
CA ARG A 23 10.74 -6.17 0.39
C ARG A 23 10.33 -6.87 1.67
N PHE A 24 10.51 -6.19 2.80
CA PHE A 24 10.12 -6.73 4.11
C PHE A 24 8.62 -7.01 4.17
N TRP A 25 7.81 -6.07 3.71
CA TRP A 25 6.35 -6.28 3.68
C TRP A 25 5.95 -7.40 2.73
N SER A 26 6.56 -7.46 1.56
CA SER A 26 6.31 -8.53 0.59
C SER A 26 6.60 -9.91 1.20
N ASP A 27 7.70 -10.02 1.94
CA ASP A 27 8.09 -11.27 2.60
C ASP A 27 7.22 -11.58 3.82
N SER A 28 6.71 -10.54 4.50
CA SER A 28 5.90 -10.70 5.71
C SER A 28 4.46 -11.11 5.42
N PHE A 29 3.97 -10.85 4.21
CA PHE A 29 2.57 -11.12 3.84
C PHE A 29 2.47 -12.01 2.60
N PRO A 30 3.05 -13.24 2.65
CA PRO A 30 3.09 -14.10 1.47
C PRO A 30 1.73 -14.60 1.01
N LYS A 31 0.73 -14.53 1.87
CA LYS A 31 -0.64 -14.92 1.51
C LYS A 31 -1.33 -13.88 0.63
N PHE A 32 -0.89 -12.63 0.68
CA PHE A 32 -1.53 -11.51 0.00
C PHE A 32 -0.68 -10.92 -1.11
N ILE A 33 0.65 -10.97 -0.98
CA ILE A 33 1.59 -10.41 -1.93
C ILE A 33 2.40 -11.55 -2.53
N ARG A 34 2.23 -11.78 -3.84
CA ARG A 34 2.90 -12.87 -4.55
C ARG A 34 3.56 -12.34 -5.82
N PRO A 35 4.68 -11.63 -5.68
CA PRO A 35 5.36 -11.09 -6.84
C PRO A 35 5.93 -12.23 -7.69
N THR A 36 5.93 -12.02 -9.01
CA THR A 36 6.63 -12.91 -9.91
C THR A 36 8.08 -12.46 -10.02
N ARG A 37 8.91 -13.25 -10.69
CA ARG A 37 10.31 -12.89 -10.95
C ARG A 37 10.50 -12.73 -12.45
N ASN A 38 11.27 -11.71 -12.86
CA ASN A 38 11.63 -11.55 -14.27
C ASN A 38 12.84 -12.42 -14.59
N ALA A 39 13.32 -12.34 -15.84
CA ALA A 39 14.46 -13.14 -16.30
C ALA A 39 15.73 -12.87 -15.51
N LYS A 40 15.86 -11.69 -14.90
CA LYS A 40 17.02 -11.31 -14.10
C LYS A 40 16.86 -11.71 -12.61
N GLY A 41 15.74 -12.31 -12.24
CA GLY A 41 15.47 -12.72 -10.86
C GLY A 41 14.91 -11.60 -9.98
N ASN A 42 14.58 -10.44 -10.55
CA ASN A 42 14.02 -9.32 -9.79
C ASN A 42 12.51 -9.50 -9.58
N ARG A 43 12.01 -9.01 -8.45
CA ARG A 43 10.58 -9.08 -8.14
C ARG A 43 9.78 -8.15 -9.02
N ILE A 44 8.67 -8.66 -9.56
CA ILE A 44 7.72 -7.89 -10.38
C ILE A 44 6.37 -7.94 -9.69
N PHE A 45 5.79 -6.77 -9.47
CA PHE A 45 4.52 -6.61 -8.76
C PHE A 45 3.41 -6.22 -9.71
N SER A 46 2.20 -6.74 -9.46
CA SER A 46 1.01 -6.38 -10.23
C SER A 46 0.35 -5.12 -9.63
N PRO A 47 -0.59 -4.48 -10.36
CA PRO A 47 -1.37 -3.39 -9.77
C PRO A 47 -2.14 -3.82 -8.51
N GLU A 48 -2.63 -5.05 -8.46
CA GLU A 48 -3.32 -5.59 -7.29
C GLU A 48 -2.38 -5.69 -6.10
N ASP A 49 -1.12 -6.07 -6.33
CA ASP A 49 -0.10 -6.12 -5.29
C ASP A 49 0.14 -4.72 -4.71
N ILE A 50 0.16 -3.70 -5.57
CA ILE A 50 0.34 -2.31 -5.11
C ILE A 50 -0.83 -1.88 -4.25
N ASP A 51 -2.06 -2.19 -4.66
CA ASP A 51 -3.26 -1.86 -3.88
C ASP A 51 -3.22 -2.55 -2.52
N THR A 52 -2.82 -3.81 -2.49
CA THR A 52 -2.67 -4.56 -1.24
C THR A 52 -1.59 -3.97 -0.35
N LEU A 53 -0.46 -3.58 -0.94
CA LEU A 53 0.63 -2.93 -0.19
C LEU A 53 0.22 -1.57 0.37
N ARG A 54 -0.59 -0.80 -0.37
CA ARG A 54 -1.14 0.46 0.15
C ARG A 54 -2.03 0.21 1.37
N LEU A 55 -2.85 -0.83 1.31
CA LEU A 55 -3.71 -1.21 2.43
C LEU A 55 -2.87 -1.67 3.63
N ILE A 56 -1.84 -2.48 3.39
CA ILE A 56 -0.90 -2.91 4.42
C ILE A 56 -0.21 -1.71 5.07
N GLN A 57 0.28 -0.77 4.25
CA GLN A 57 0.89 0.46 4.74
C GLN A 57 -0.07 1.23 5.66
N PHE A 58 -1.31 1.37 5.25
CA PHE A 58 -2.35 2.03 6.05
C PHE A 58 -2.55 1.32 7.40
N LEU A 59 -2.68 0.00 7.39
CA LEU A 59 -2.92 -0.76 8.60
C LEU A 59 -1.73 -0.73 9.56
N LEU A 60 -0.52 -0.78 9.03
CA LEU A 60 0.70 -0.73 9.86
C LEU A 60 1.01 0.67 10.37
N LYS A 61 0.90 1.69 9.54
CA LYS A 61 1.36 3.04 9.87
C LYS A 61 0.27 3.95 10.42
N THR A 62 -0.92 3.89 9.87
CA THR A 62 -2.03 4.75 10.30
C THR A 62 -2.81 4.10 11.43
N GLU A 63 -3.18 2.84 11.27
CA GLU A 63 -3.91 2.09 12.31
C GLU A 63 -2.97 1.49 13.34
N ARG A 64 -1.67 1.49 13.08
CA ARG A 64 -0.61 1.02 14.00
C ARG A 64 -0.77 -0.43 14.43
N LEU A 65 -1.25 -1.27 13.53
CA LEU A 65 -1.36 -2.70 13.80
C LEU A 65 0.03 -3.35 13.68
N THR A 66 0.19 -4.48 14.36
CA THR A 66 1.37 -5.33 14.17
C THR A 66 1.25 -6.08 12.85
N ILE A 67 2.33 -6.74 12.41
CA ILE A 67 2.29 -7.58 11.21
C ILE A 67 1.25 -8.70 11.39
N GLU A 68 1.23 -9.33 12.56
CA GLU A 68 0.26 -10.37 12.88
C GLU A 68 -1.16 -9.83 12.90
N GLY A 69 -1.37 -8.67 13.51
CA GLY A 69 -2.67 -8.00 13.54
C GLY A 69 -3.16 -7.61 12.16
N THR A 70 -2.26 -7.14 11.30
CA THR A 70 -2.57 -6.81 9.92
C THR A 70 -2.99 -8.05 9.13
N THR A 71 -2.25 -9.16 9.28
CA THR A 71 -2.61 -10.42 8.64
C THR A 71 -4.01 -10.87 9.07
N LYS A 72 -4.27 -10.83 10.37
CA LYS A 72 -5.58 -11.21 10.91
C LYS A 72 -6.69 -10.33 10.34
N ARG A 73 -6.47 -9.01 10.30
CA ARG A 73 -7.46 -8.06 9.78
C ARG A 73 -7.77 -8.33 8.30
N LEU A 74 -6.74 -8.59 7.51
CA LEU A 74 -6.92 -8.89 6.09
C LEU A 74 -7.64 -10.21 5.85
N LEU A 75 -7.41 -11.21 6.70
CA LEU A 75 -8.10 -12.50 6.60
C LEU A 75 -9.56 -12.41 7.05
N GLU A 76 -9.84 -11.67 8.11
CA GLU A 76 -11.17 -11.63 8.72
C GLU A 76 -12.09 -10.54 8.15
N ASP A 77 -11.52 -9.37 7.80
CA ASP A 77 -12.34 -8.22 7.39
C ASP A 77 -11.60 -7.30 6.42
N ARG A 78 -11.14 -7.87 5.30
CA ARG A 78 -10.44 -7.08 4.28
C ARG A 78 -11.33 -5.97 3.71
N LYS A 79 -12.60 -6.25 3.47
CA LYS A 79 -13.52 -5.26 2.91
C LYS A 79 -13.73 -4.08 3.87
N GLY A 80 -13.80 -4.34 5.16
CA GLY A 80 -13.91 -3.28 6.18
C GLY A 80 -12.67 -2.42 6.22
N ALA A 81 -11.47 -3.04 6.13
CA ALA A 81 -10.21 -2.32 6.08
C ALA A 81 -10.11 -1.45 4.83
N GLU A 82 -10.54 -1.96 3.69
CA GLU A 82 -10.55 -1.21 2.43
C GLU A 82 -11.49 -0.01 2.49
N ARG A 83 -12.68 -0.18 3.08
CA ARG A 83 -13.62 0.92 3.27
C ARG A 83 -13.03 2.01 4.15
N LYS A 84 -12.41 1.63 5.25
CA LYS A 84 -11.79 2.59 6.17
C LYS A 84 -10.65 3.34 5.49
N TYR A 85 -9.83 2.64 4.73
CA TYR A 85 -8.75 3.24 3.96
C TYR A 85 -9.30 4.32 3.02
N ARG A 86 -10.35 4.00 2.27
CA ARG A 86 -10.94 4.96 1.33
C ARG A 86 -11.52 6.19 2.03
N VAL A 87 -12.17 5.99 3.18
CA VAL A 87 -12.73 7.10 3.96
C VAL A 87 -11.62 8.02 4.46
N VAL A 88 -10.55 7.45 5.02
CA VAL A 88 -9.42 8.23 5.56
C VAL A 88 -8.71 8.97 4.42
N GLU A 89 -8.49 8.33 3.28
CA GLU A 89 -7.89 8.95 2.11
C GLU A 89 -8.73 10.15 1.63
N SER A 90 -10.05 10.00 1.58
CA SER A 90 -10.95 11.09 1.21
C SER A 90 -10.86 12.26 2.17
N LEU A 91 -10.84 11.99 3.47
CA LEU A 91 -10.74 13.04 4.50
C LEU A 91 -9.41 13.78 4.41
N LEU A 92 -8.31 13.07 4.19
CA LEU A 92 -7.00 13.70 4.03
C LEU A 92 -6.95 14.56 2.77
N SER A 93 -7.55 14.10 1.67
CA SER A 93 -7.62 14.85 0.43
C SER A 93 -8.41 16.16 0.60
N ILE A 94 -9.55 16.10 1.27
CA ILE A 94 -10.37 17.29 1.57
C ILE A 94 -9.58 18.26 2.43
N ARG A 95 -8.89 17.76 3.45
CA ARG A 95 -8.07 18.58 4.34
C ARG A 95 -6.97 19.31 3.57
N ASP A 96 -6.30 18.62 2.66
CA ASP A 96 -5.25 19.21 1.83
C ASP A 96 -5.81 20.29 0.91
N GLN A 97 -6.98 20.08 0.31
CA GLN A 97 -7.65 21.06 -0.54
C GLN A 97 -8.02 22.32 0.25
N LEU A 98 -8.54 22.15 1.46
CA LEU A 98 -8.89 23.28 2.32
C LEU A 98 -7.65 24.07 2.75
N ALA A 99 -6.56 23.39 3.07
CA ALA A 99 -5.30 24.03 3.43
C ALA A 99 -4.75 24.86 2.26
N GLU A 100 -4.85 24.34 1.05
CA GLU A 100 -4.38 25.04 -0.15
C GLU A 100 -5.23 26.27 -0.46
N ILE A 101 -6.56 26.16 -0.33
CA ILE A 101 -7.47 27.28 -0.49
C ILE A 101 -7.13 28.37 0.53
N SER A 102 -6.88 27.99 1.78
CA SER A 102 -6.53 28.92 2.84
C SER A 102 -5.24 29.68 2.54
N LYS A 103 -4.27 29.03 1.92
CA LYS A 103 -3.00 29.67 1.54
C LYS A 103 -3.17 30.71 0.42
N ASN A 104 -4.18 30.56 -0.42
CA ASN A 104 -4.41 31.42 -1.57
C ASN A 104 -5.32 32.60 -1.25
N ILE A 105 -5.84 32.69 -0.07
CA ILE A 105 -6.64 33.80 0.42
C ILE A 105 -5.73 34.77 1.20
#